data_e0ab095525214b54d1c0ce1e8bf021e9
#
_entry.id   e0ab095525214b54d1c0ce1e8bf021e9
#
_cell.length_a   1.000
_cell.length_b   1.000
_cell.length_c   1.000
_cell.angle_alpha   90.00
_cell.angle_beta   90.00
_cell.angle_gamma   90.00
#
_symmetry.space_group_name_H-M   'P 1'
#
loop_
_entity.id
_entity.type
_entity.pdbx_description
1 polymer ?
#
loop_
_entity_poly.entity_id
_entity_poly.type
_entity_poly.pdbx_seq_one_letter_code
_entity_poly.pdbx_strand_id
1 'polypeptide(L)'
;MLVAIKLLHTLIWAFMAGIIVALPFLAILRRFRLAAIVSGIIFLEGILLAVNHYRCPLSDLAARFTTSRAHNFDIYLPGWLAQHNKLIFGLLFMVGEFVLLASWLKYRHTASTR
;
A
#
# COMPACT_ATOMS: atom_id res chain seq x y z
N MET A 1 -21.08 -14.83 0.84
CA MET A 1 -20.40 -13.85 1.72
C MET A 1 -18.89 -13.83 1.50
N LEU A 2 -18.24 -14.98 1.40
CA LEU A 2 -16.79 -15.04 1.13
C LEU A 2 -16.41 -14.33 -0.18
N VAL A 3 -17.20 -14.53 -1.25
CA VAL A 3 -16.94 -13.86 -2.54
C VAL A 3 -16.98 -12.35 -2.39
N ALA A 4 -17.96 -11.82 -1.66
CA ALA A 4 -18.08 -10.39 -1.43
C ALA A 4 -16.88 -9.85 -0.66
N ILE A 5 -16.40 -10.57 0.35
CA ILE A 5 -15.24 -10.20 1.14
C ILE A 5 -13.97 -10.20 0.27
N LYS A 6 -13.80 -11.23 -0.55
CA LYS A 6 -12.65 -11.33 -1.46
C LYS A 6 -12.66 -10.21 -2.49
N LEU A 7 -13.82 -9.86 -3.04
CA LEU A 7 -13.95 -8.77 -4.01
C LEU A 7 -13.61 -7.44 -3.36
N LEU A 8 -14.15 -7.16 -2.18
CA LEU A 8 -13.87 -5.93 -1.46
C LEU A 8 -12.40 -5.81 -1.12
N HIS A 9 -11.81 -6.89 -0.62
CA HIS A 9 -10.38 -6.91 -0.27
C HIS A 9 -9.51 -6.68 -1.50
N THR A 10 -9.87 -7.30 -2.64
CA THR A 10 -9.14 -7.11 -3.89
C THR A 10 -9.21 -5.65 -4.38
N LEU A 11 -10.38 -5.02 -4.26
CA LEU A 11 -10.55 -3.61 -4.64
C LEU A 11 -9.71 -2.69 -3.75
N ILE A 12 -9.70 -2.92 -2.44
CA ILE A 12 -8.88 -2.16 -1.51
C ILE A 12 -7.40 -2.35 -1.83
N TRP A 13 -7.01 -3.61 -2.09
CA TRP A 13 -5.63 -3.91 -2.47
C TRP A 13 -5.23 -3.18 -3.75
N ALA A 14 -6.08 -3.21 -4.78
CA ALA A 14 -5.80 -2.55 -6.05
C ALA A 14 -5.62 -1.04 -5.86
N PHE A 15 -6.46 -0.43 -5.04
CA PHE A 15 -6.34 1.00 -4.71
C PHE A 15 -5.01 1.28 -4.01
N MET A 16 -4.69 0.52 -2.97
CA MET A 16 -3.46 0.72 -2.21
C MET A 16 -2.21 0.47 -3.07
N ALA A 17 -2.21 -0.60 -3.86
CA ALA A 17 -1.11 -0.89 -4.77
C ALA A 17 -0.94 0.23 -5.80
N GLY A 18 -2.04 0.75 -6.32
CA GLY A 18 -2.05 1.84 -7.28
C GLY A 18 -1.41 3.11 -6.72
N ILE A 19 -1.79 3.51 -5.50
CA ILE A 19 -1.22 4.72 -4.90
C ILE A 19 0.25 4.53 -4.48
N ILE A 20 0.64 3.32 -4.10
CA ILE A 20 2.04 3.03 -3.78
C ILE A 20 2.90 3.19 -5.05
N VAL A 21 2.43 2.66 -6.18
CA VAL A 21 3.14 2.81 -7.46
C VAL A 21 3.13 4.27 -7.92
N ALA A 22 2.05 5.00 -7.68
CA ALA A 22 1.94 6.41 -8.08
C ALA A 22 2.85 7.34 -7.28
N LEU A 23 3.20 6.97 -6.05
CA LEU A 23 3.94 7.85 -5.14
C LEU A 23 5.24 8.40 -5.74
N PRO A 24 6.17 7.58 -6.29
CA PRO A 24 7.40 8.14 -6.86
C PRO A 24 7.13 9.05 -8.07
N PHE A 25 6.09 8.77 -8.86
CA PHE A 25 5.74 9.63 -9.99
C PHE A 25 5.21 10.98 -9.53
N LEU A 26 4.39 10.99 -8.47
CA LEU A 26 3.92 12.24 -7.88
C LEU A 26 5.08 13.08 -7.35
N ALA A 27 6.07 12.42 -6.75
CA ALA A 27 7.26 13.10 -6.26
C ALA A 27 8.06 13.74 -7.39
N ILE A 28 8.27 13.00 -8.48
CA ILE A 28 9.00 13.49 -9.66
C ILE A 28 8.27 14.66 -10.32
N LEU A 29 6.93 14.60 -10.35
CA LEU A 29 6.09 15.65 -10.92
C LEU A 29 5.93 16.85 -9.99
N ARG A 30 6.61 16.86 -8.84
CA ARG A 30 6.57 17.93 -7.82
C ARG A 30 5.18 18.18 -7.25
N ARG A 31 4.34 17.15 -7.22
CA ARG A 31 3.01 17.23 -6.59
C ARG A 31 3.13 16.80 -5.12
N PHE A 32 3.91 17.58 -4.36
CA PHE A 32 4.30 17.19 -3.01
C PHE A 32 3.11 17.13 -2.04
N ARG A 33 2.15 18.01 -2.20
CA ARG A 33 0.95 17.99 -1.35
C ARG A 33 0.17 16.69 -1.54
N LEU A 34 -0.06 16.31 -2.80
CA LEU A 34 -0.76 15.07 -3.11
C LEU A 34 0.06 13.86 -2.69
N ALA A 35 1.37 13.89 -2.93
CA ALA A 35 2.28 12.83 -2.52
C ALA A 35 2.27 12.66 -1.00
N ALA A 36 2.24 13.75 -0.24
CA ALA A 36 2.17 13.70 1.22
C ALA A 36 0.86 13.08 1.70
N ILE A 37 -0.26 13.42 1.07
CA ILE A 37 -1.58 12.85 1.40
C ILE A 37 -1.57 11.35 1.13
N VAL A 38 -1.09 10.93 -0.04
CA VAL A 38 -1.00 9.52 -0.44
C VAL A 38 -0.09 8.77 0.52
N SER A 39 1.06 9.33 0.84
CA SER A 39 2.01 8.75 1.79
C SER A 39 1.37 8.55 3.16
N GLY A 40 0.60 9.53 3.63
CA GLY A 40 -0.12 9.45 4.90
C GLY A 40 -1.15 8.33 4.91
N ILE A 41 -1.90 8.17 3.82
CA ILE A 41 -2.89 7.11 3.68
C ILE A 41 -2.21 5.74 3.77
N ILE A 42 -1.11 5.55 3.04
CA ILE A 42 -0.35 4.30 3.04
C ILE A 42 0.21 4.01 4.43
N PHE A 43 0.71 5.04 5.10
CA PHE A 43 1.29 4.92 6.43
C PHE A 43 0.23 4.50 7.45
N LEU A 44 -0.98 5.07 7.36
CA LEU A 44 -2.10 4.68 8.22
C LEU A 44 -2.47 3.21 8.02
N GLU A 45 -2.49 2.75 6.77
CA GLU A 45 -2.74 1.34 6.47
C GLU A 45 -1.67 0.45 7.08
N GLY A 46 -0.40 0.86 7.00
CA GLY A 46 0.71 0.14 7.61
C GLY A 46 0.56 0.03 9.12
N ILE A 47 0.15 1.12 9.78
CA ILE A 47 -0.11 1.12 11.22
C ILE A 47 -1.25 0.17 11.57
N LEU A 48 -2.33 0.21 10.79
CA LEU A 48 -3.48 -0.68 10.98
C LEU A 48 -3.06 -2.15 10.87
N LEU A 49 -2.26 -2.48 9.88
CA LEU A 49 -1.73 -3.84 9.72
C LEU A 49 -0.85 -4.23 10.90
N ALA A 50 0.03 -3.34 11.35
CA ALA A 50 0.93 -3.62 12.47
C ALA A 50 0.15 -3.88 13.76
N VAL A 51 -0.90 -3.10 14.02
CA VAL A 51 -1.76 -3.26 15.19
C VAL A 51 -2.53 -4.58 15.12
N ASN A 52 -2.91 -5.01 13.91
CA ASN A 52 -3.68 -6.23 13.70
C ASN A 52 -2.80 -7.44 13.36
N HIS A 53 -1.60 -7.50 13.91
CA HIS A 53 -0.64 -8.61 13.70
C HIS A 53 -0.29 -8.81 12.22
N TYR A 54 -0.17 -7.72 11.47
CA TYR A 54 0.14 -7.71 10.03
C TYR A 54 -0.91 -8.42 9.18
N ARG A 55 -2.16 -8.48 9.66
CA ARG A 55 -3.28 -9.03 8.91
C ARG A 55 -4.34 -7.97 8.68
N CYS A 56 -4.90 -7.96 7.47
CA CYS A 56 -6.05 -7.12 7.19
C CYS A 56 -7.27 -7.63 7.98
N PRO A 57 -8.09 -6.75 8.57
CA PRO A 57 -9.31 -7.20 9.24
C PRO A 57 -10.23 -8.02 8.33
N LEU A 58 -10.22 -7.76 7.03
CA LEU A 58 -11.00 -8.55 6.06
C LEU A 58 -10.50 -10.00 5.97
N SER A 59 -9.22 -10.24 6.20
CA SER A 59 -8.67 -11.60 6.25
C SER A 59 -9.25 -12.38 7.42
N ASP A 60 -9.35 -11.75 8.58
CA ASP A 60 -9.95 -12.37 9.77
C ASP A 60 -11.42 -12.66 9.54
N LEU A 61 -12.14 -11.76 8.87
CA LEU A 61 -13.53 -11.96 8.54
C LEU A 61 -13.71 -13.11 7.53
N ALA A 62 -12.88 -13.15 6.50
CA ALA A 62 -12.91 -14.22 5.50
C ALA A 62 -12.65 -15.59 6.13
N ALA A 63 -11.78 -15.65 7.14
CA ALA A 63 -11.44 -16.90 7.83
C ALA A 63 -12.65 -17.54 8.52
N ARG A 64 -13.72 -16.77 8.78
CA ARG A 64 -14.97 -17.29 9.35
C ARG A 64 -15.82 -18.03 8.34
N PHE A 65 -15.57 -17.84 7.04
CA PHE A 65 -16.39 -18.38 5.95
C PHE A 65 -15.67 -19.46 5.15
N THR A 66 -14.47 -19.84 5.52
CA THR A 66 -13.71 -20.89 4.85
C THR A 66 -12.69 -21.51 5.80
N THR A 67 -12.43 -22.80 5.62
CA THR A 67 -11.35 -23.50 6.33
C THR A 67 -10.01 -23.40 5.60
N SER A 68 -10.03 -22.93 4.35
CA SER A 68 -8.79 -22.74 3.57
C SER A 68 -7.89 -21.71 4.25
N ARG A 69 -6.59 -21.99 4.25
CA ARG A 69 -5.57 -21.05 4.73
C ARG A 69 -4.47 -20.88 3.68
N ALA A 70 -4.82 -21.07 2.40
CA ALA A 70 -3.93 -20.71 1.29
C ALA A 70 -3.61 -19.21 1.36
N HIS A 71 -2.49 -18.81 0.79
CA HIS A 71 -2.05 -17.40 0.86
C HIS A 71 -3.05 -16.42 0.25
N ASN A 72 -3.91 -16.89 -0.64
CA ASN A 72 -4.93 -16.06 -1.30
C ASN A 72 -6.36 -16.42 -0.90
N PHE A 73 -6.57 -17.00 0.29
CA PHE A 73 -7.92 -17.43 0.70
C PHE A 73 -8.89 -16.26 0.86
N ASP A 74 -8.37 -15.07 1.10
CA ASP A 74 -9.14 -13.86 1.42
C ASP A 74 -9.11 -12.80 0.31
N ILE A 75 -8.48 -13.09 -0.83
CA ILE A 75 -8.29 -12.11 -1.89
C ILE A 75 -8.11 -12.81 -3.24
N TYR A 76 -8.50 -12.14 -4.32
CA TYR A 76 -8.34 -12.67 -5.68
C TYR A 76 -6.98 -12.29 -6.26
N LEU A 77 -5.92 -12.87 -5.73
CA LEU A 77 -4.56 -12.71 -6.22
C LEU A 77 -3.91 -14.08 -6.42
N PRO A 78 -2.92 -14.20 -7.33
CA PRO A 78 -2.11 -15.42 -7.39
C PRO A 78 -1.48 -15.69 -6.02
N GLY A 79 -1.36 -16.97 -5.66
CA GLY A 79 -0.82 -17.36 -4.35
C GLY A 79 0.54 -16.75 -4.05
N TRP A 80 1.44 -16.74 -5.05
CA TRP A 80 2.78 -16.17 -4.87
C TRP A 80 2.73 -14.66 -4.58
N LEU A 81 1.83 -13.93 -5.24
CA LEU A 81 1.68 -12.49 -5.03
C LEU A 81 1.07 -12.21 -3.66
N ALA A 82 0.04 -12.97 -3.27
CA ALA A 82 -0.58 -12.83 -1.96
C ALA A 82 0.43 -13.11 -0.84
N GLN A 83 1.28 -14.12 -1.03
CA GLN A 83 2.31 -14.50 -0.05
C GLN A 83 3.34 -13.39 0.16
N HIS A 84 3.78 -12.74 -0.92
CA HIS A 84 4.86 -11.76 -0.89
C HIS A 84 4.36 -10.32 -1.01
N ASN A 85 3.06 -10.11 -1.00
CA ASN A 85 2.44 -8.81 -1.21
C ASN A 85 2.99 -7.73 -0.29
N LYS A 86 3.06 -8.00 1.01
CA LYS A 86 3.52 -7.01 2.00
C LYS A 86 4.99 -6.65 1.78
N LEU A 87 5.81 -7.64 1.44
CA LEU A 87 7.23 -7.40 1.17
C LEU A 87 7.42 -6.58 -0.09
N ILE A 88 6.74 -6.96 -1.18
CA ILE A 88 6.88 -6.29 -2.48
C ILE A 88 6.44 -4.83 -2.36
N PHE A 89 5.22 -4.59 -1.86
CA PHE A 89 4.68 -3.24 -1.79
C PHE A 89 5.27 -2.43 -0.66
N GLY A 90 5.72 -3.08 0.41
CA GLY A 90 6.49 -2.43 1.46
C GLY A 90 7.80 -1.86 0.94
N LEU A 91 8.53 -2.63 0.14
CA LEU A 91 9.77 -2.18 -0.49
C LEU A 91 9.50 -1.07 -1.50
N LEU A 92 8.46 -1.19 -2.30
CA LEU A 92 8.06 -0.15 -3.25
C LEU A 92 7.68 1.14 -2.53
N PHE A 93 6.98 1.05 -1.41
CA PHE A 93 6.65 2.20 -0.60
C PHE A 93 7.90 2.88 -0.05
N MET A 94 8.87 2.12 0.45
CA MET A 94 10.14 2.67 0.95
C MET A 94 10.91 3.38 -0.16
N VAL A 95 10.97 2.80 -1.36
CA VAL A 95 11.59 3.44 -2.52
C VAL A 95 10.85 4.73 -2.86
N GLY A 96 9.53 4.70 -2.86
CA GLY A 96 8.69 5.88 -3.14
C GLY A 96 8.92 6.98 -2.13
N GLU A 97 9.02 6.65 -0.84
CA GLU A 97 9.30 7.63 0.21
C GLU A 97 10.69 8.23 0.03
N PHE A 98 11.68 7.41 -0.32
CA PHE A 98 13.04 7.90 -0.57
C PHE A 98 13.04 8.87 -1.75
N VAL A 99 12.35 8.53 -2.84
CA VAL A 99 12.23 9.40 -4.02
C VAL A 99 11.53 10.70 -3.64
N LEU A 100 10.47 10.62 -2.84
CA LEU A 100 9.72 11.79 -2.38
C LEU A 100 10.62 12.72 -1.56
N LEU A 101 11.34 12.16 -0.59
CA LEU A 101 12.24 12.96 0.26
C LEU A 101 13.34 13.61 -0.56
N ALA A 102 13.99 12.83 -1.43
CA ALA A 102 15.05 13.35 -2.28
C ALA A 102 14.55 14.45 -3.22
N SER A 103 13.39 14.26 -3.83
CA SER A 103 12.79 15.24 -4.74
C SER A 103 12.38 16.51 -3.99
N TRP A 104 11.82 16.36 -2.80
CA TRP A 104 11.42 17.51 -1.97
C TRP A 104 12.61 18.31 -1.50
N LEU A 105 13.67 17.66 -1.05
CA LEU A 105 14.90 18.33 -0.61
C LEU A 105 15.55 19.06 -1.79
N LYS A 106 15.60 18.43 -2.96
CA LYS A 106 16.12 19.05 -4.16
C LYS A 106 15.32 20.28 -4.56
N TYR A 107 13.99 20.17 -4.53
CA TYR A 107 13.09 21.30 -4.83
C TYR A 107 13.29 22.43 -3.84
N ARG A 108 13.33 22.11 -2.55
CA ARG A 108 13.53 23.09 -1.47
C ARG A 108 14.87 23.79 -1.63
N HIS A 109 15.94 23.05 -1.94
CA HIS A 109 17.26 23.63 -2.15
C HIS A 109 17.25 24.59 -3.34
N THR A 110 16.65 24.16 -4.47
CA THR A 110 16.54 24.99 -5.66
C THR A 110 15.74 26.26 -5.38
N ALA A 111 14.64 26.14 -4.65
CA ALA A 111 13.81 27.29 -4.27
C ALA A 111 14.54 28.26 -3.36
N SER A 112 15.36 27.76 -2.43
CA SER A 112 16.09 28.62 -1.49
C SER A 112 17.27 29.35 -2.13
N THR A 113 17.77 28.86 -3.28
CA THR A 113 18.86 29.51 -4.01
C THR A 113 18.37 30.56 -4.99
N ARG A 114 17.08 30.67 -5.18
CA ARG A 114 16.48 31.72 -6.00
C ARG A 114 16.21 32.94 -5.15
#